data_663c3295ae610ce8e70558362b5c0de2
#
_entry.id   663c3295ae610ce8e70558362b5c0de2
#
_cell.length_a   1.000
_cell.length_b   1.000
_cell.length_c   1.000
_cell.angle_alpha   90.00
_cell.angle_beta   90.00
_cell.angle_gamma   90.00
#
_symmetry.space_group_name_H-M   'P 1'
#
loop_
_entity.id
_entity.type
_entity.pdbx_description
1 polymer ?
#
loop_
_entity_poly.entity_id
_entity_poly.type
_entity_poly.pdbx_seq_one_letter_code
_entity_poly.pdbx_strand_id
1 'polypeptide(L)'
;NFVRRVCGCRGDWTMERFLENQIEAIRRDVGDRRVFLLALGGVDSTVCARLLGEALGPVQLHLLHVDIGLMRQGESALVIEELTRFGLGRHLHFVDASDRFLAALGGVIEPERKRRATGGTFIRVFEDEMRRLELGDMLLAQGTIYPDTIETGGTRRADTIKTHHNRVPIIEQMIQAGRVVEPIRELYKVEVREMAEALGIAAPLVWRHPFPGPGLGVRLLCSDGRAPEGHDPARLQPLIDAELEGTGLAGCVLPVRSVGVKADLRT
;
A
#
# COMPACT_ATOMS: atom_id res chain seq x y z
N ASN A 1 6.62 -25.25 23.45
CA ASN A 1 6.22 -25.89 24.74
C ASN A 1 5.29 -25.00 25.58
N PHE A 2 5.60 -23.71 25.78
CA PHE A 2 4.79 -22.81 26.61
C PHE A 2 3.35 -22.68 26.09
N VAL A 3 3.16 -22.29 24.82
CA VAL A 3 1.85 -22.06 24.20
C VAL A 3 0.95 -23.30 24.27
N ARG A 4 1.50 -24.51 23.97
CA ARG A 4 0.71 -25.75 23.96
C ARG A 4 0.53 -26.38 25.33
N ARG A 5 1.61 -26.42 26.18
CA ARG A 5 1.57 -27.15 27.45
C ARG A 5 1.09 -26.28 28.62
N VAL A 6 1.41 -25.00 28.64
CA VAL A 6 1.02 -24.08 29.72
C VAL A 6 -0.28 -23.36 29.39
N CYS A 7 -0.39 -22.77 28.20
CA CYS A 7 -1.59 -22.04 27.77
C CYS A 7 -2.71 -22.97 27.24
N GLY A 8 -2.42 -24.26 27.00
CA GLY A 8 -3.43 -25.20 26.49
C GLY A 8 -3.91 -24.94 25.07
N CYS A 9 -3.18 -24.13 24.29
CA CYS A 9 -3.57 -23.81 22.91
C CYS A 9 -3.50 -25.06 22.03
N ARG A 10 -4.55 -25.31 21.27
CA ARG A 10 -4.69 -26.54 20.46
C ARG A 10 -3.82 -26.53 19.21
N GLY A 11 -3.39 -25.33 18.72
CA GLY A 11 -2.62 -25.20 17.48
C GLY A 11 -3.45 -25.53 16.24
N ASP A 12 -4.73 -25.19 16.30
CA ASP A 12 -5.74 -25.45 15.29
C ASP A 12 -5.95 -24.26 14.33
N TRP A 13 -5.15 -23.21 14.48
CA TRP A 13 -5.10 -22.13 13.53
C TRP A 13 -4.39 -22.60 12.24
N THR A 14 -5.09 -22.51 11.12
CA THR A 14 -4.56 -22.72 9.77
C THR A 14 -5.05 -21.60 8.86
N MET A 15 -4.34 -21.36 7.76
CA MET A 15 -4.72 -20.32 6.80
C MET A 15 -6.10 -20.62 6.18
N GLU A 16 -6.41 -21.88 5.89
CA GLU A 16 -7.70 -22.29 5.33
C GLU A 16 -8.86 -21.94 6.27
N ARG A 17 -8.73 -22.27 7.56
CA ARG A 17 -9.76 -21.92 8.56
C ARG A 17 -9.88 -20.43 8.77
N PHE A 18 -8.75 -19.73 8.76
CA PHE A 18 -8.78 -18.27 8.85
C PHE A 18 -9.53 -17.68 7.65
N LEU A 19 -9.26 -18.17 6.44
CA LEU A 19 -9.92 -17.76 5.22
C LEU A 19 -11.45 -17.98 5.27
N GLU A 20 -11.88 -19.19 5.68
CA GLU A 20 -13.30 -19.51 5.84
C GLU A 20 -13.99 -18.58 6.84
N ASN A 21 -13.41 -18.42 8.03
CA ASN A 21 -13.94 -17.53 9.06
C ASN A 21 -14.00 -16.07 8.59
N GLN A 22 -13.01 -15.63 7.83
CA GLN A 22 -12.94 -14.27 7.32
C GLN A 22 -14.00 -14.00 6.25
N ILE A 23 -14.25 -14.96 5.36
CA ILE A 23 -15.33 -14.89 4.38
C ILE A 23 -16.69 -14.75 5.08
N GLU A 24 -16.93 -15.57 6.12
CA GLU A 24 -18.18 -15.49 6.91
C GLU A 24 -18.31 -14.17 7.66
N ALA A 25 -17.21 -13.67 8.26
CA ALA A 25 -17.19 -12.39 8.93
C ALA A 25 -17.50 -11.24 7.96
N ILE A 26 -16.86 -11.23 6.79
CA ILE A 26 -17.14 -10.23 5.76
C ILE A 26 -18.62 -10.24 5.35
N ARG A 27 -19.18 -11.41 5.07
CA ARG A 27 -20.59 -11.54 4.69
C ARG A 27 -21.52 -10.98 5.76
N ARG A 28 -21.27 -11.31 7.01
CA ARG A 28 -22.06 -10.83 8.17
C ARG A 28 -21.94 -9.31 8.34
N ASP A 29 -20.71 -8.80 8.29
CA ASP A 29 -20.41 -7.39 8.61
C ASP A 29 -20.79 -6.45 7.46
N VAL A 30 -20.72 -6.91 6.22
CA VAL A 30 -21.12 -6.15 5.03
C VAL A 30 -22.63 -6.24 4.80
N GLY A 31 -23.24 -7.43 4.93
CA GLY A 31 -24.64 -7.66 4.57
C GLY A 31 -24.92 -7.32 3.10
N ASP A 32 -26.01 -6.61 2.85
CA ASP A 32 -26.41 -6.21 1.49
C ASP A 32 -25.73 -4.94 0.97
N ARG A 33 -24.83 -4.34 1.77
CA ARG A 33 -24.14 -3.10 1.38
C ARG A 33 -23.10 -3.37 0.30
N ARG A 34 -22.84 -2.36 -0.51
CA ARG A 34 -21.76 -2.37 -1.50
C ARG A 34 -20.43 -1.99 -0.84
N VAL A 35 -19.35 -2.55 -1.36
CA VAL A 35 -17.99 -2.31 -0.88
C VAL A 35 -17.16 -1.69 -1.99
N PHE A 36 -16.38 -0.69 -1.65
CA PHE A 36 -15.43 -0.02 -2.53
C PHE A 36 -14.02 -0.27 -2.06
N LEU A 37 -13.15 -0.76 -2.95
CA LEU A 37 -11.74 -1.03 -2.67
C LEU A 37 -10.84 -0.33 -3.67
N LEU A 38 -9.82 0.37 -3.17
CA LEU A 38 -8.75 0.91 -3.98
C LEU A 38 -7.70 -0.16 -4.28
N ALA A 39 -7.62 -0.59 -5.53
CA ALA A 39 -6.72 -1.66 -6.00
C ALA A 39 -5.47 -1.05 -6.66
N LEU A 40 -4.44 -0.76 -5.86
CA LEU A 40 -3.18 -0.14 -6.32
C LEU A 40 -2.17 -1.14 -6.90
N GLY A 41 -2.55 -2.40 -7.03
CA GLY A 41 -1.67 -3.45 -7.52
C GLY A 41 -0.68 -4.00 -6.49
N GLY A 42 -0.68 -3.54 -5.24
CA GLY A 42 0.06 -4.17 -4.14
C GLY A 42 -0.52 -5.53 -3.77
N VAL A 43 0.29 -6.45 -3.23
CA VAL A 43 -0.20 -7.78 -2.82
C VAL A 43 -1.36 -7.68 -1.83
N ASP A 44 -1.33 -6.73 -0.89
CA ASP A 44 -2.36 -6.56 0.13
C ASP A 44 -3.72 -6.20 -0.48
N SER A 45 -3.74 -5.20 -1.38
CA SER A 45 -4.97 -4.80 -2.08
C SER A 45 -5.47 -5.89 -3.04
N THR A 46 -4.58 -6.68 -3.64
CA THR A 46 -4.97 -7.79 -4.50
C THR A 46 -5.58 -8.94 -3.68
N VAL A 47 -5.00 -9.28 -2.53
CA VAL A 47 -5.57 -10.26 -1.59
C VAL A 47 -6.93 -9.79 -1.08
N CYS A 48 -7.06 -8.52 -0.69
CA CYS A 48 -8.35 -7.95 -0.30
C CYS A 48 -9.38 -8.04 -1.42
N ALA A 49 -9.02 -7.69 -2.65
CA ALA A 49 -9.93 -7.78 -3.80
C ALA A 49 -10.41 -9.21 -4.02
N ARG A 50 -9.49 -10.18 -3.99
CA ARG A 50 -9.82 -11.59 -4.19
C ARG A 50 -10.68 -12.15 -3.06
N LEU A 51 -10.33 -11.85 -1.80
CA LEU A 51 -11.08 -12.28 -0.62
C LEU A 51 -12.49 -11.69 -0.58
N LEU A 52 -12.61 -10.38 -0.83
CA LEU A 52 -13.91 -9.71 -0.93
C LEU A 52 -14.74 -10.24 -2.09
N GLY A 53 -14.10 -10.55 -3.22
CA GLY A 53 -14.77 -11.18 -4.36
C GLY A 53 -15.36 -12.57 -4.04
N GLU A 54 -14.63 -13.40 -3.27
CA GLU A 54 -15.12 -14.70 -2.76
C GLU A 54 -16.27 -14.54 -1.77
N ALA A 55 -16.19 -13.53 -0.91
CA ALA A 55 -17.20 -13.30 0.12
C ALA A 55 -18.50 -12.71 -0.45
N LEU A 56 -18.40 -11.69 -1.31
CA LEU A 56 -19.52 -10.82 -1.69
C LEU A 56 -19.96 -11.03 -3.15
N GLY A 57 -19.07 -11.60 -3.97
CA GLY A 57 -19.29 -11.68 -5.41
C GLY A 57 -19.10 -10.36 -6.15
N PRO A 58 -19.21 -10.38 -7.49
CA PRO A 58 -18.84 -9.24 -8.33
C PRO A 58 -19.88 -8.11 -8.37
N VAL A 59 -21.05 -8.30 -7.75
CA VAL A 59 -22.13 -7.28 -7.79
C VAL A 59 -21.98 -6.25 -6.67
N GLN A 60 -21.55 -6.70 -5.49
CA GLN A 60 -21.40 -5.82 -4.33
C GLN A 60 -20.01 -5.14 -4.27
N LEU A 61 -19.02 -5.68 -4.98
CA LEU A 61 -17.65 -5.20 -4.93
C LEU A 61 -17.33 -4.26 -6.09
N HIS A 62 -16.99 -3.02 -5.76
CA HIS A 62 -16.49 -2.01 -6.69
C HIS A 62 -15.00 -1.80 -6.45
N LEU A 63 -14.21 -1.86 -7.51
CA LEU A 63 -12.76 -1.68 -7.48
C LEU A 63 -12.38 -0.40 -8.22
N LEU A 64 -11.46 0.37 -7.67
CA LEU A 64 -10.85 1.50 -8.35
C LEU A 64 -9.36 1.25 -8.53
N HIS A 65 -8.91 1.26 -9.76
CA HIS A 65 -7.49 1.29 -10.10
C HIS A 65 -7.14 2.65 -10.70
N VAL A 66 -6.13 3.31 -10.09
CA VAL A 66 -5.66 4.63 -10.54
C VAL A 66 -4.25 4.47 -11.09
N ASP A 67 -4.08 4.75 -12.37
CA ASP A 67 -2.76 4.91 -12.97
C ASP A 67 -2.24 6.33 -12.69
N ILE A 68 -1.11 6.40 -12.04
CA ILE A 68 -0.46 7.67 -11.65
C ILE A 68 0.62 8.11 -12.65
N GLY A 69 0.83 7.36 -13.74
CA GLY A 69 1.89 7.60 -14.73
C GLY A 69 3.30 7.30 -14.23
N LEU A 70 3.44 6.84 -12.97
CA LEU A 70 4.71 6.58 -12.29
C LEU A 70 4.80 5.14 -11.76
N MET A 71 3.92 4.29 -12.27
CA MET A 71 3.91 2.84 -12.00
C MET A 71 5.04 2.14 -12.76
N ARG A 72 5.24 0.85 -12.49
CA ARG A 72 6.11 0.02 -13.34
C ARG A 72 5.52 -0.08 -14.74
N GLN A 73 6.39 -0.29 -15.72
CA GLN A 73 5.94 -0.50 -17.11
C GLN A 73 4.93 -1.66 -17.18
N GLY A 74 3.76 -1.38 -17.74
CA GLY A 74 2.68 -2.35 -17.91
C GLY A 74 1.95 -2.77 -16.62
N GLU A 75 2.25 -2.16 -15.46
CA GLU A 75 1.67 -2.60 -14.19
C GLU A 75 0.15 -2.45 -14.14
N SER A 76 -0.38 -1.32 -14.62
CA SER A 76 -1.84 -1.12 -14.66
C SER A 76 -2.55 -2.17 -15.50
N ALA A 77 -1.99 -2.54 -16.64
CA ALA A 77 -2.53 -3.59 -17.49
C ALA A 77 -2.55 -4.96 -16.77
N LEU A 78 -1.45 -5.32 -16.10
CA LEU A 78 -1.37 -6.56 -15.31
C LEU A 78 -2.38 -6.59 -14.15
N VAL A 79 -2.58 -5.48 -13.45
CA VAL A 79 -3.57 -5.39 -12.37
C VAL A 79 -4.99 -5.59 -12.91
N ILE A 80 -5.33 -4.92 -14.01
CA ILE A 80 -6.64 -5.04 -14.65
C ILE A 80 -6.89 -6.46 -15.14
N GLU A 81 -5.90 -7.06 -15.79
CA GLU A 81 -5.97 -8.45 -16.29
C GLU A 81 -6.21 -9.42 -15.14
N GLU A 82 -5.45 -9.31 -14.05
CA GLU A 82 -5.57 -10.21 -12.91
C GLU A 82 -6.93 -10.07 -12.21
N LEU A 83 -7.40 -8.84 -11.97
CA LEU A 83 -8.72 -8.61 -11.37
C LEU A 83 -9.85 -9.12 -12.28
N THR A 84 -9.69 -8.99 -13.59
CA THR A 84 -10.64 -9.53 -14.58
C THR A 84 -10.63 -11.06 -14.57
N ARG A 85 -9.45 -11.69 -14.48
CA ARG A 85 -9.30 -13.15 -14.35
C ARG A 85 -9.99 -13.70 -13.10
N PHE A 86 -10.05 -12.93 -12.02
CA PHE A 86 -10.82 -13.28 -10.83
C PHE A 86 -12.33 -13.08 -10.97
N GLY A 87 -12.82 -12.65 -12.13
CA GLY A 87 -14.24 -12.36 -12.35
C GLY A 87 -14.70 -11.02 -11.76
N LEU A 88 -13.76 -10.16 -11.36
CA LEU A 88 -14.04 -8.87 -10.70
C LEU A 88 -14.09 -7.68 -11.68
N GLY A 89 -14.05 -7.94 -12.99
CA GLY A 89 -14.04 -6.89 -14.02
C GLY A 89 -15.33 -6.08 -14.13
N ARG A 90 -16.46 -6.57 -13.61
CA ARG A 90 -17.79 -5.94 -13.79
C ARG A 90 -17.87 -4.51 -13.26
N HIS A 91 -17.32 -4.27 -12.08
CA HIS A 91 -17.28 -2.96 -11.42
C HIS A 91 -15.84 -2.53 -11.13
N LEU A 92 -14.94 -2.86 -12.07
CA LEU A 92 -13.57 -2.36 -12.06
C LEU A 92 -13.54 -1.02 -12.80
N HIS A 93 -13.30 0.03 -12.04
CA HIS A 93 -13.14 1.41 -12.53
C HIS A 93 -11.65 1.70 -12.71
N PHE A 94 -11.28 2.07 -13.93
CA PHE A 94 -9.92 2.48 -14.25
C PHE A 94 -9.87 3.98 -14.50
N VAL A 95 -8.89 4.65 -13.88
CA VAL A 95 -8.65 6.08 -14.05
C VAL A 95 -7.19 6.30 -14.39
N ASP A 96 -6.94 6.83 -15.58
CA ASP A 96 -5.64 7.40 -15.91
C ASP A 96 -5.57 8.84 -15.36
N ALA A 97 -4.81 9.01 -14.30
CA ALA A 97 -4.58 10.29 -13.66
C ALA A 97 -3.14 10.80 -13.89
N SER A 98 -2.40 10.21 -14.82
CA SER A 98 -0.98 10.46 -15.09
C SER A 98 -0.66 11.96 -15.18
N ASP A 99 -1.42 12.70 -15.97
CA ASP A 99 -1.21 14.14 -16.15
C ASP A 99 -1.36 14.92 -14.84
N ARG A 100 -2.31 14.54 -13.99
CA ARG A 100 -2.55 15.20 -12.69
C ARG A 100 -1.38 14.99 -11.75
N PHE A 101 -0.79 13.79 -11.73
CA PHE A 101 0.35 13.47 -10.88
C PHE A 101 1.63 14.11 -11.41
N LEU A 102 1.87 14.05 -12.70
CA LEU A 102 3.04 14.68 -13.32
C LEU A 102 3.01 16.20 -13.13
N ALA A 103 1.87 16.84 -13.31
CA ALA A 103 1.71 18.27 -13.06
C ALA A 103 1.97 18.64 -11.58
N ALA A 104 1.48 17.83 -10.64
CA ALA A 104 1.70 18.07 -9.21
C ALA A 104 3.16 17.86 -8.77
N LEU A 105 3.93 17.08 -9.50
CA LEU A 105 5.34 16.80 -9.23
C LEU A 105 6.30 17.71 -10.01
N GLY A 106 5.81 18.49 -10.95
CA GLY A 106 6.61 19.41 -11.75
C GLY A 106 7.42 20.37 -10.89
N GLY A 107 8.75 20.35 -11.01
CA GLY A 107 9.67 21.19 -10.23
C GLY A 107 9.84 20.81 -8.75
N VAL A 108 9.22 19.72 -8.29
CA VAL A 108 9.36 19.24 -6.89
C VAL A 108 10.56 18.30 -6.80
N ILE A 109 11.60 18.73 -6.11
CA ILE A 109 12.87 18.00 -5.97
C ILE A 109 12.94 17.22 -4.65
N GLU A 110 12.51 17.84 -3.55
CA GLU A 110 12.64 17.32 -2.21
C GLU A 110 11.72 16.09 -2.02
N PRO A 111 12.25 14.95 -1.50
CA PRO A 111 11.51 13.69 -1.39
C PRO A 111 10.21 13.78 -0.56
N GLU A 112 10.22 14.53 0.55
CA GLU A 112 9.02 14.66 1.40
C GLU A 112 7.94 15.52 0.73
N ARG A 113 8.34 16.57 -0.01
CA ARG A 113 7.40 17.36 -0.81
C ARG A 113 6.79 16.53 -1.95
N LYS A 114 7.57 15.66 -2.61
CA LYS A 114 7.06 14.72 -3.62
C LYS A 114 6.01 13.79 -3.02
N ARG A 115 6.29 13.24 -1.83
CA ARG A 115 5.33 12.36 -1.13
C ARG A 115 4.02 13.09 -0.83
N ARG A 116 4.10 14.32 -0.30
CA ARG A 116 2.92 15.14 -0.01
C ARG A 116 2.14 15.49 -1.27
N ALA A 117 2.83 15.88 -2.35
CA ALA A 117 2.20 16.20 -3.63
C ALA A 117 1.47 14.98 -4.21
N THR A 118 2.12 13.82 -4.20
CA THR A 118 1.52 12.57 -4.68
C THR A 118 0.33 12.18 -3.81
N GLY A 119 0.47 12.19 -2.49
CA GLY A 119 -0.62 11.85 -1.56
C GLY A 119 -1.82 12.78 -1.72
N GLY A 120 -1.59 14.10 -1.76
CA GLY A 120 -2.66 15.08 -1.96
C GLY A 120 -3.37 14.95 -3.33
N THR A 121 -2.63 14.59 -4.38
CA THR A 121 -3.25 14.35 -5.70
C THR A 121 -4.08 13.08 -5.69
N PHE A 122 -3.58 12.02 -5.03
CA PHE A 122 -4.31 10.77 -4.87
C PHE A 122 -5.66 10.96 -4.17
N ILE A 123 -5.67 11.77 -3.11
CA ILE A 123 -6.90 12.13 -2.39
C ILE A 123 -7.91 12.78 -3.32
N ARG A 124 -7.49 13.80 -4.07
CA ARG A 124 -8.38 14.52 -5.01
C ARG A 124 -8.93 13.60 -6.09
N VAL A 125 -8.11 12.72 -6.66
CA VAL A 125 -8.57 11.73 -7.65
C VAL A 125 -9.60 10.79 -7.03
N PHE A 126 -9.32 10.29 -5.83
CA PHE A 126 -10.22 9.42 -5.08
C PHE A 126 -11.57 10.09 -4.80
N GLU A 127 -11.57 11.32 -4.28
CA GLU A 127 -12.79 12.09 -3.99
C GLU A 127 -13.60 12.40 -5.25
N ASP A 128 -12.94 12.71 -6.37
CA ASP A 128 -13.60 12.94 -7.65
C ASP A 128 -14.29 11.68 -8.14
N GLU A 129 -13.63 10.51 -8.04
CA GLU A 129 -14.21 9.24 -8.44
C GLU A 129 -15.33 8.77 -7.51
N MET A 130 -15.19 8.97 -6.20
CA MET A 130 -16.25 8.70 -5.24
C MET A 130 -17.53 9.47 -5.58
N ARG A 131 -17.39 10.74 -5.96
CA ARG A 131 -18.53 11.58 -6.39
C ARG A 131 -19.10 11.12 -7.72
N ARG A 132 -18.23 10.88 -8.72
CA ARG A 132 -18.64 10.47 -10.07
C ARG A 132 -19.40 9.15 -10.07
N LEU A 133 -19.01 8.22 -9.20
CA LEU A 133 -19.58 6.88 -9.10
C LEU A 133 -20.72 6.79 -8.06
N GLU A 134 -21.07 7.91 -7.42
CA GLU A 134 -22.11 7.97 -6.37
C GLU A 134 -21.88 6.93 -5.25
N LEU A 135 -20.62 6.78 -4.81
CA LEU A 135 -20.20 5.77 -3.84
C LEU A 135 -20.44 6.17 -2.38
N GLY A 136 -21.15 7.27 -2.11
CA GLY A 136 -21.31 7.85 -0.77
C GLY A 136 -21.83 6.90 0.31
N ASP A 137 -22.66 5.92 -0.07
CA ASP A 137 -23.27 4.95 0.87
C ASP A 137 -22.50 3.63 0.95
N MET A 138 -21.39 3.46 0.24
CA MET A 138 -20.62 2.24 0.25
C MET A 138 -19.72 2.15 1.48
N LEU A 139 -19.34 0.91 1.84
CA LEU A 139 -18.25 0.66 2.75
C LEU A 139 -16.91 0.80 2.02
N LEU A 140 -15.93 1.38 2.68
CA LEU A 140 -14.55 1.41 2.19
C LEU A 140 -13.81 0.17 2.67
N ALA A 141 -13.24 -0.61 1.76
CA ALA A 141 -12.32 -1.66 2.14
C ALA A 141 -10.87 -1.17 2.07
N GLN A 142 -10.06 -1.57 3.04
CA GLN A 142 -8.64 -1.25 3.12
C GLN A 142 -7.81 -2.50 3.32
N GLY A 143 -6.64 -2.52 2.66
CA GLY A 143 -5.64 -3.57 2.82
C GLY A 143 -4.69 -3.33 3.99
N THR A 144 -5.21 -2.85 5.11
CA THR A 144 -4.46 -2.68 6.36
C THR A 144 -4.02 -4.03 6.88
N ILE A 145 -2.76 -4.17 7.27
CA ILE A 145 -2.20 -5.37 7.89
C ILE A 145 -1.83 -5.08 9.35
N TYR A 146 -1.55 -6.13 10.13
CA TYR A 146 -1.30 -5.99 11.57
C TYR A 146 -0.19 -4.99 11.93
N PRO A 147 0.98 -4.96 11.25
CA PRO A 147 2.00 -3.95 11.52
C PRO A 147 1.51 -2.49 11.33
N ASP A 148 0.64 -2.25 10.35
CA ASP A 148 0.10 -0.91 10.11
C ASP A 148 -0.75 -0.42 11.29
N THR A 149 -1.45 -1.33 11.98
CA THR A 149 -2.28 -1.00 13.15
C THR A 149 -1.43 -0.56 14.35
N ILE A 150 -0.21 -1.12 14.49
CA ILE A 150 0.73 -0.74 15.56
C ILE A 150 1.35 0.62 15.25
N GLU A 151 1.78 0.84 14.00
CA GLU A 151 2.45 2.05 13.56
C GLU A 151 1.54 3.29 13.55
N THR A 152 0.23 3.12 13.46
CA THR A 152 -0.75 4.22 13.44
C THR A 152 -1.21 4.68 14.82
N GLY A 153 -0.60 4.19 15.90
CA GLY A 153 -0.94 4.62 17.25
C GLY A 153 -2.20 4.01 17.82
N GLY A 154 -2.58 2.80 17.37
CA GLY A 154 -3.69 2.01 17.94
C GLY A 154 -3.49 1.61 19.40
N THR A 155 -2.35 1.93 20.00
CA THR A 155 -2.07 1.80 21.43
C THR A 155 -1.85 3.18 22.06
N ARG A 156 -2.31 3.38 23.29
CA ARG A 156 -2.22 4.66 24.06
C ARG A 156 -0.79 5.20 24.23
N ARG A 157 0.25 4.52 23.74
CA ARG A 157 1.68 4.86 23.93
C ARG A 157 2.49 4.86 22.63
N ALA A 158 1.89 4.53 21.48
CA ALA A 158 2.60 4.60 20.21
C ALA A 158 2.48 6.01 19.65
N ASP A 159 3.59 6.72 19.57
CA ASP A 159 3.70 7.94 18.79
C ASP A 159 3.42 7.62 17.32
N THR A 160 2.81 8.55 16.60
CA THR A 160 2.46 8.39 15.20
C THR A 160 3.73 8.33 14.35
N ILE A 161 4.30 7.12 14.18
CA ILE A 161 5.57 6.89 13.48
C ILE A 161 5.42 7.11 11.97
N LYS A 162 4.23 6.86 11.43
CA LYS A 162 3.94 7.11 10.01
C LYS A 162 2.72 8.01 9.83
N THR A 163 2.92 9.12 9.14
CA THR A 163 1.83 9.82 8.46
C THR A 163 1.40 8.98 7.27
N HIS A 164 0.49 8.04 7.49
CA HIS A 164 0.00 7.19 6.40
C HIS A 164 -0.81 8.01 5.40
N HIS A 165 -0.69 7.64 4.14
CA HIS A 165 -1.47 8.17 3.02
C HIS A 165 -2.99 8.00 3.18
N ASN A 166 -3.43 7.24 4.19
CA ASN A 166 -4.82 6.88 4.47
C ASN A 166 -5.54 7.85 5.44
N ARG A 167 -4.88 8.90 5.94
CA ARG A 167 -5.54 9.94 6.75
C ARG A 167 -6.10 11.06 5.88
N VAL A 168 -7.04 10.69 5.05
CA VAL A 168 -7.87 11.62 4.28
C VAL A 168 -9.06 11.97 5.15
N PRO A 169 -9.50 13.22 5.26
CA PRO A 169 -10.64 13.60 6.10
C PRO A 169 -11.88 12.76 5.82
N ILE A 170 -12.16 12.43 4.56
CA ILE A 170 -13.29 11.57 4.19
C ILE A 170 -13.11 10.13 4.70
N ILE A 171 -11.90 9.58 4.64
CA ILE A 171 -11.61 8.24 5.16
C ILE A 171 -11.72 8.21 6.68
N GLU A 172 -11.22 9.23 7.38
CA GLU A 172 -11.37 9.37 8.82
C GLU A 172 -12.84 9.45 9.23
N GLN A 173 -13.66 10.20 8.50
CA GLN A 173 -15.11 10.23 8.70
C GLN A 173 -15.75 8.86 8.48
N MET A 174 -15.33 8.12 7.46
CA MET A 174 -15.82 6.75 7.20
C MET A 174 -15.42 5.79 8.33
N ILE A 175 -14.19 5.90 8.85
CA ILE A 175 -13.73 5.11 10.01
C ILE A 175 -14.57 5.43 11.24
N GLN A 176 -14.76 6.71 11.55
CA GLN A 176 -15.57 7.15 12.70
C GLN A 176 -17.04 6.73 12.57
N ALA A 177 -17.56 6.67 11.36
CA ALA A 177 -18.90 6.20 11.06
C ALA A 177 -19.02 4.66 11.01
N GLY A 178 -17.97 3.90 11.28
CA GLY A 178 -17.97 2.43 11.18
C GLY A 178 -18.19 1.92 9.76
N ARG A 179 -17.79 2.68 8.74
CA ARG A 179 -17.97 2.35 7.32
C ARG A 179 -16.67 1.87 6.65
N VAL A 180 -15.79 1.24 7.43
CA VAL A 180 -14.54 0.68 6.91
C VAL A 180 -14.49 -0.82 7.19
N VAL A 181 -14.03 -1.59 6.22
CA VAL A 181 -13.80 -3.03 6.31
C VAL A 181 -12.32 -3.29 6.07
N GLU A 182 -11.67 -3.98 6.99
CA GLU A 182 -10.23 -4.29 6.93
C GLU A 182 -10.01 -5.81 6.97
N PRO A 183 -10.16 -6.50 5.84
CA PRO A 183 -10.25 -7.96 5.80
C PRO A 183 -9.01 -8.71 6.26
N ILE A 184 -7.82 -8.07 6.22
CA ILE A 184 -6.53 -8.70 6.51
C ILE A 184 -5.79 -8.04 7.67
N ARG A 185 -6.53 -7.28 8.48
CA ARG A 185 -5.99 -6.46 9.58
C ARG A 185 -5.20 -7.26 10.63
N GLU A 186 -5.55 -8.53 10.82
CA GLU A 186 -4.92 -9.39 11.82
C GLU A 186 -3.68 -10.12 11.29
N LEU A 187 -3.36 -9.99 10.01
CA LEU A 187 -2.29 -10.74 9.37
C LEU A 187 -0.98 -9.97 9.30
N TYR A 188 0.11 -10.69 9.49
CA TYR A 188 1.44 -10.24 9.11
C TYR A 188 1.68 -10.39 7.61
N LYS A 189 2.69 -9.70 7.08
CA LYS A 189 3.01 -9.73 5.64
C LYS A 189 3.29 -11.13 5.09
N VAL A 190 3.85 -12.01 5.91
CA VAL A 190 4.11 -13.42 5.53
C VAL A 190 2.78 -14.15 5.36
N GLU A 191 1.87 -14.00 6.32
CA GLU A 191 0.55 -14.63 6.31
C GLU A 191 -0.34 -14.09 5.17
N VAL A 192 -0.21 -12.80 4.82
CA VAL A 192 -0.88 -12.25 3.63
C VAL A 192 -0.42 -12.94 2.35
N ARG A 193 0.87 -13.28 2.24
CA ARG A 193 1.38 -14.05 1.09
C ARG A 193 0.88 -15.49 1.08
N GLU A 194 0.84 -16.14 2.23
CA GLU A 194 0.25 -17.49 2.36
C GLU A 194 -1.23 -17.47 1.97
N MET A 195 -1.99 -16.47 2.41
CA MET A 195 -3.38 -16.27 1.98
C MET A 195 -3.49 -16.02 0.48
N ALA A 196 -2.58 -15.23 -0.10
CA ALA A 196 -2.56 -15.00 -1.54
C ALA A 196 -2.40 -16.29 -2.33
N GLU A 197 -1.53 -17.18 -1.88
CA GLU A 197 -1.33 -18.51 -2.49
C GLU A 197 -2.57 -19.39 -2.33
N ALA A 198 -3.18 -19.41 -1.13
CA ALA A 198 -4.42 -20.14 -0.86
C ALA A 198 -5.59 -19.64 -1.72
N LEU A 199 -5.64 -18.35 -2.04
CA LEU A 199 -6.63 -17.73 -2.93
C LEU A 199 -6.30 -17.89 -4.43
N GLY A 200 -5.22 -18.58 -4.78
CA GLY A 200 -4.81 -18.84 -6.17
C GLY A 200 -4.28 -17.63 -6.91
N ILE A 201 -3.73 -16.64 -6.19
CA ILE A 201 -3.06 -15.49 -6.80
C ILE A 201 -1.71 -15.95 -7.36
N ALA A 202 -1.39 -15.54 -8.57
CA ALA A 202 -0.19 -15.98 -9.27
C ALA A 202 1.10 -15.58 -8.50
N ALA A 203 2.03 -16.54 -8.34
CA ALA A 203 3.28 -16.35 -7.61
C ALA A 203 4.08 -15.10 -8.01
N PRO A 204 4.17 -14.69 -9.29
CA PRO A 204 4.83 -13.45 -9.68
C PRO A 204 4.22 -12.18 -9.08
N LEU A 205 2.94 -12.20 -8.70
CA LEU A 205 2.27 -11.08 -8.02
C LEU A 205 2.49 -11.13 -6.51
N VAL A 206 2.49 -12.34 -5.93
CA VAL A 206 2.69 -12.56 -4.50
C VAL A 206 4.11 -12.21 -4.07
N TRP A 207 5.11 -12.64 -4.84
CA TRP A 207 6.53 -12.56 -4.49
C TRP A 207 7.29 -11.41 -5.16
N ARG A 208 6.61 -10.56 -5.88
CA ARG A 208 7.26 -9.39 -6.48
C ARG A 208 7.83 -8.46 -5.43
N HIS A 209 8.90 -7.76 -5.80
CA HIS A 209 9.47 -6.74 -4.92
C HIS A 209 8.44 -5.65 -4.58
N PRO A 210 8.42 -5.18 -3.32
CA PRO A 210 7.57 -4.06 -2.93
C PRO A 210 7.81 -2.83 -3.80
N PHE A 211 6.73 -2.19 -4.19
CA PHE A 211 6.77 -0.94 -4.93
C PHE A 211 5.87 0.08 -4.21
N PRO A 212 6.39 1.24 -3.86
CA PRO A 212 5.63 2.21 -3.07
C PRO A 212 4.44 2.75 -3.87
N GLY A 213 3.34 3.10 -3.20
CA GLY A 213 2.18 3.71 -3.82
C GLY A 213 2.50 4.95 -4.68
N PRO A 214 3.41 5.86 -4.26
CA PRO A 214 3.86 6.98 -5.10
C PRO A 214 4.72 6.57 -6.31
N GLY A 215 5.01 5.30 -6.51
CA GLY A 215 5.72 4.78 -7.66
C GLY A 215 7.13 5.34 -7.83
N LEU A 216 7.50 5.61 -9.07
CA LEU A 216 8.77 6.23 -9.41
C LEU A 216 8.90 7.66 -8.86
N GLY A 217 7.81 8.35 -8.56
CA GLY A 217 7.84 9.71 -8.05
C GLY A 217 8.70 9.90 -6.80
N VAL A 218 8.76 8.90 -5.91
CA VAL A 218 9.61 8.94 -4.70
C VAL A 218 10.92 8.16 -4.85
N ARG A 219 11.01 7.29 -5.85
CA ARG A 219 12.25 6.53 -6.14
C ARG A 219 13.25 7.30 -6.98
N LEU A 220 12.77 8.20 -7.84
CA LEU A 220 13.63 9.06 -8.62
C LEU A 220 14.24 10.15 -7.73
N LEU A 221 15.54 10.10 -7.57
CA LEU A 221 16.28 11.16 -6.90
C LEU A 221 16.44 12.31 -7.89
N CYS A 222 16.12 13.53 -7.43
CA CYS A 222 16.20 14.74 -8.25
C CYS A 222 17.13 15.75 -7.59
N SER A 223 17.78 16.57 -8.42
CA SER A 223 18.61 17.68 -8.00
C SER A 223 18.31 18.89 -8.90
N ASP A 224 18.46 20.10 -8.37
CA ASP A 224 18.45 21.35 -9.13
C ASP A 224 19.84 21.73 -9.67
N GLY A 225 20.79 20.80 -9.57
CA GLY A 225 22.18 21.00 -9.96
C GLY A 225 23.03 21.66 -8.87
N ARG A 226 22.45 22.06 -7.74
CA ARG A 226 23.18 22.60 -6.59
C ARG A 226 23.57 21.47 -5.66
N ALA A 227 24.81 21.50 -5.18
CA ALA A 227 25.24 20.58 -4.15
C ALA A 227 24.45 20.82 -2.85
N PRO A 228 23.89 19.76 -2.21
CA PRO A 228 23.27 19.89 -0.90
C PRO A 228 24.26 20.42 0.15
N GLU A 229 23.73 21.08 1.18
CA GLU A 229 24.54 21.45 2.32
C GLU A 229 25.22 20.23 2.95
N GLY A 230 26.53 20.33 3.23
CA GLY A 230 27.34 19.21 3.71
C GLY A 230 27.81 18.22 2.64
N HIS A 231 27.49 18.44 1.37
CA HIS A 231 28.01 17.65 0.26
C HIS A 231 29.49 17.99 0.02
N ASP A 232 30.36 17.12 0.47
CA ASP A 232 31.80 17.22 0.32
C ASP A 232 32.36 15.91 -0.25
N PRO A 233 32.34 15.76 -1.59
CA PRO A 233 32.85 14.54 -2.23
C PRO A 233 34.32 14.27 -1.91
N ALA A 234 35.14 15.30 -1.78
CA ALA A 234 36.58 15.15 -1.50
C ALA A 234 36.84 14.51 -0.12
N ARG A 235 35.98 14.81 0.84
CA ARG A 235 36.03 14.23 2.19
C ARG A 235 35.35 12.86 2.27
N LEU A 236 34.22 12.68 1.58
CA LEU A 236 33.39 11.49 1.72
C LEU A 236 33.80 10.34 0.82
N GLN A 237 34.32 10.61 -0.38
CA GLN A 237 34.70 9.56 -1.32
C GLN A 237 35.77 8.62 -0.78
N PRO A 238 36.87 9.11 -0.12
CA PRO A 238 37.85 8.20 0.45
C PRO A 238 37.31 7.27 1.53
N LEU A 239 36.27 7.68 2.27
CA LEU A 239 35.61 6.84 3.27
C LEU A 239 34.82 5.71 2.60
N ILE A 240 34.12 6.03 1.50
CA ILE A 240 33.38 5.05 0.71
C ILE A 240 34.34 4.04 0.08
N ASP A 241 35.41 4.51 -0.51
CA ASP A 241 36.44 3.66 -1.17
C ASP A 241 37.05 2.69 -0.14
N ALA A 242 37.35 3.17 1.08
CA ALA A 242 37.91 2.33 2.14
C ALA A 242 36.92 1.26 2.61
N GLU A 243 35.63 1.60 2.76
CA GLU A 243 34.59 0.64 3.16
C GLU A 243 34.27 -0.41 2.07
N LEU A 244 34.51 -0.08 0.81
CA LEU A 244 34.28 -0.97 -0.32
C LEU A 244 35.53 -1.76 -0.75
N GLU A 245 36.67 -1.52 -0.12
CA GLU A 245 37.91 -2.24 -0.43
C GLU A 245 37.76 -3.76 -0.29
N GLY A 246 38.17 -4.51 -1.28
CA GLY A 246 38.05 -5.98 -1.28
C GLY A 246 36.66 -6.54 -1.58
N THR A 247 35.62 -5.71 -1.69
CA THR A 247 34.25 -6.18 -1.97
C THR A 247 33.96 -6.37 -3.47
N GLY A 248 34.80 -5.83 -4.36
CA GLY A 248 34.55 -5.79 -5.80
C GLY A 248 33.45 -4.77 -6.20
N LEU A 249 32.97 -3.95 -5.27
CA LEU A 249 31.99 -2.90 -5.51
C LEU A 249 32.67 -1.54 -5.67
N ALA A 250 32.02 -0.61 -6.36
CA ALA A 250 32.38 0.80 -6.44
C ALA A 250 31.22 1.67 -5.96
N GLY A 251 31.53 2.77 -5.26
CA GLY A 251 30.55 3.73 -4.77
C GLY A 251 30.92 5.16 -5.15
N CYS A 252 29.93 6.06 -5.18
CA CYS A 252 30.17 7.48 -5.38
C CYS A 252 29.23 8.33 -4.56
N VAL A 253 29.67 9.55 -4.22
CA VAL A 253 28.86 10.55 -3.55
C VAL A 253 28.03 11.30 -4.59
N LEU A 254 26.72 11.22 -4.50
CA LEU A 254 25.80 11.91 -5.41
C LEU A 254 25.34 13.24 -4.83
N PRO A 255 25.19 14.32 -5.66
CA PRO A 255 24.70 15.61 -5.24
C PRO A 255 23.16 15.62 -5.10
N VAL A 256 22.64 14.65 -4.38
CA VAL A 256 21.19 14.49 -4.16
C VAL A 256 20.89 14.23 -2.69
N ARG A 257 19.67 14.56 -2.27
CA ARG A 257 19.17 14.20 -0.94
C ARG A 257 18.26 13.00 -1.02
N SER A 258 18.35 12.12 -0.05
CA SER A 258 17.42 11.00 0.16
C SER A 258 16.89 11.08 1.58
N VAL A 259 15.73 10.52 1.81
CA VAL A 259 15.15 10.42 3.15
C VAL A 259 15.84 9.30 3.92
N GLY A 260 16.45 9.65 5.04
CA GLY A 260 16.91 8.70 6.04
C GLY A 260 15.81 8.43 7.08
N VAL A 261 15.87 7.26 7.69
CA VAL A 261 15.06 6.93 8.88
C VAL A 261 16.03 6.61 10.00
N LYS A 262 15.96 7.38 11.10
CA LYS A 262 16.75 7.16 12.29
C LYS A 262 15.80 6.98 13.46
N ALA A 263 15.71 5.76 13.96
CA ALA A 263 14.66 5.34 14.89
C ALA A 263 13.26 5.67 14.33
N ASP A 264 12.51 6.52 14.98
CA ASP A 264 11.15 6.99 14.63
C ASP A 264 11.14 8.36 13.94
N LEU A 265 12.31 8.96 13.71
CA LEU A 265 12.44 10.25 13.04
C LEU A 265 12.89 10.07 11.59
N ARG A 266 12.27 10.83 10.69
CA ARG A 266 12.73 11.00 9.30
C ARG A 266 13.68 12.18 9.24
N THR A 267 14.87 11.92 8.72
CA THR A 267 15.94 12.92 8.54
C THR A 267 16.24 13.13 7.06
#